data_468e5bb71621d7b555089412a6fda103
#
_entry.id   468e5bb71621d7b555089412a6fda103
#
_cell.length_a   1.000
_cell.length_b   1.000
_cell.length_c   1.000
_cell.angle_alpha   90.00
_cell.angle_beta   90.00
_cell.angle_gamma   90.00
#
_symmetry.space_group_name_H-M   'P 1'
#
loop_
_entity.id
_entity.type
_entity.pdbx_description
1 polymer ?
#
loop_
_entity_poly.entity_id
_entity_poly.type
_entity_poly.pdbx_seq_one_letter_code
_entity_poly.pdbx_strand_id
1 'polypeptide(L)'
;LERLKTAYENLPKWLQQGVVVWNRGNIEIENGSKIMAASTSSSAVRGSSFNIIFMDEFDHIDPPNLAEEFFTSVYPTISSGETTKVFIVSTPKGLNMFYKMWVDAEEKRSSYVPIEVHWSQVPGRDQKWREETIRNTSEQQFAQEYECEFIGSANTLIAPTKLRAMAYKHPISQKNGLDIYEEVDKKHSYVCIVDTARGRGQDYSAFSIIDVTKFPYIQVAKYRDSNISPMIFPNVIENVCKHYNNAYVLVEI
;
A
#
# COMPACT_ATOMS: atom_id res chain seq x y z
N LEU A 1 -12.60 -5.09 -19.46
CA LEU A 1 -12.81 -6.22 -20.38
C LEU A 1 -13.36 -5.79 -21.74
N GLU A 2 -14.30 -4.83 -21.81
CA GLU A 2 -14.91 -4.35 -23.07
C GLU A 2 -13.84 -3.85 -24.08
N ARG A 3 -12.83 -3.09 -23.62
CA ARG A 3 -11.72 -2.65 -24.47
C ARG A 3 -10.96 -3.82 -25.12
N LEU A 4 -10.78 -4.92 -24.37
CA LEU A 4 -10.14 -6.13 -24.90
C LEU A 4 -11.01 -6.83 -25.94
N LYS A 5 -12.34 -6.85 -25.73
CA LYS A 5 -13.29 -7.35 -26.71
C LYS A 5 -13.25 -6.55 -28.00
N THR A 6 -13.31 -5.21 -27.88
CA THR A 6 -13.19 -4.30 -29.03
C THR A 6 -11.86 -4.52 -29.77
N ALA A 7 -10.76 -4.68 -29.04
CA ALA A 7 -9.45 -4.97 -29.65
C ALA A 7 -9.49 -6.29 -30.43
N TYR A 8 -10.07 -7.36 -29.84
CA TYR A 8 -10.21 -8.65 -30.49
C TYR A 8 -11.08 -8.58 -31.74
N GLU A 9 -12.23 -7.90 -31.67
CA GLU A 9 -13.16 -7.72 -32.80
C GLU A 9 -12.55 -6.94 -33.97
N ASN A 10 -11.60 -6.05 -33.69
CA ASN A 10 -10.86 -5.29 -34.68
C ASN A 10 -9.64 -6.02 -35.26
N LEU A 11 -9.27 -7.20 -34.74
CA LEU A 11 -8.22 -8.00 -35.35
C LEU A 11 -8.65 -8.46 -36.75
N PRO A 12 -7.70 -8.57 -37.70
CA PRO A 12 -7.96 -9.27 -38.96
C PRO A 12 -8.53 -10.68 -38.73
N LYS A 13 -9.48 -11.12 -39.53
CA LYS A 13 -10.17 -12.40 -39.34
C LYS A 13 -9.23 -13.61 -39.22
N TRP A 14 -8.12 -13.58 -39.92
CA TRP A 14 -7.11 -14.64 -39.86
C TRP A 14 -6.30 -14.68 -38.55
N LEU A 15 -6.35 -13.63 -37.73
CA LEU A 15 -5.77 -13.59 -36.37
C LEU A 15 -6.80 -13.90 -35.28
N GLN A 16 -8.09 -13.82 -35.59
CA GLN A 16 -9.15 -14.14 -34.64
C GLN A 16 -9.24 -15.65 -34.48
N GLN A 17 -8.97 -16.15 -33.30
CA GLN A 17 -9.21 -17.56 -32.95
C GLN A 17 -10.68 -17.75 -32.57
N GLY A 18 -11.16 -19.00 -32.58
CA GLY A 18 -12.50 -19.30 -32.11
C GLY A 18 -12.69 -18.91 -30.65
N VAL A 19 -13.90 -18.50 -30.30
CA VAL A 19 -14.28 -18.05 -28.95
C VAL A 19 -15.13 -19.11 -28.28
N VAL A 20 -14.70 -19.58 -27.12
CA VAL A 20 -15.40 -20.58 -26.31
C VAL A 20 -16.31 -19.89 -25.28
N VAL A 21 -15.81 -18.83 -24.61
CA VAL A 21 -16.56 -18.06 -23.63
C VAL A 21 -16.44 -16.57 -23.94
N TRP A 22 -17.59 -15.89 -23.99
CA TRP A 22 -17.66 -14.46 -24.24
C TRP A 22 -18.75 -13.84 -23.36
N ASN A 23 -18.40 -13.45 -22.15
CA ASN A 23 -19.35 -12.86 -21.22
C ASN A 23 -18.78 -11.63 -20.53
N ARG A 24 -19.50 -11.04 -19.58
CA ARG A 24 -19.10 -9.81 -18.87
C ARG A 24 -17.82 -9.93 -18.06
N GLY A 25 -17.52 -11.10 -17.53
CA GLY A 25 -16.38 -11.33 -16.62
C GLY A 25 -15.25 -12.15 -17.23
N ASN A 26 -15.53 -12.92 -18.32
CA ASN A 26 -14.58 -13.87 -18.88
C ASN A 26 -14.58 -13.87 -20.40
N ILE A 27 -13.39 -14.02 -20.96
CA ILE A 27 -13.14 -14.37 -22.36
C ILE A 27 -12.30 -15.65 -22.35
N GLU A 28 -12.70 -16.65 -23.12
CA GLU A 28 -11.92 -17.87 -23.34
C GLU A 28 -11.91 -18.17 -24.85
N ILE A 29 -10.73 -18.42 -25.39
CA ILE A 29 -10.53 -18.72 -26.80
C ILE A 29 -10.05 -20.14 -27.00
N GLU A 30 -10.21 -20.70 -28.22
CA GLU A 30 -10.00 -22.13 -28.52
C GLU A 30 -8.60 -22.66 -28.18
N ASN A 31 -7.59 -21.79 -28.16
CA ASN A 31 -6.23 -22.20 -27.75
C ASN A 31 -6.09 -22.39 -26.24
N GLY A 32 -7.17 -22.26 -25.45
CA GLY A 32 -7.18 -22.37 -24.01
C GLY A 32 -6.79 -21.09 -23.25
N SER A 33 -6.47 -19.99 -23.95
CA SER A 33 -6.19 -18.72 -23.29
C SER A 33 -7.45 -18.15 -22.68
N LYS A 34 -7.34 -17.70 -21.42
CA LYS A 34 -8.45 -17.16 -20.64
C LYS A 34 -8.10 -15.79 -20.06
N ILE A 35 -9.04 -14.86 -20.18
CA ILE A 35 -8.97 -13.56 -19.54
C ILE A 35 -10.15 -13.45 -18.59
N MET A 36 -9.88 -13.13 -17.33
CA MET A 36 -10.89 -12.94 -16.31
C MET A 36 -10.77 -11.51 -15.75
N ALA A 37 -11.90 -10.82 -15.64
CA ALA A 37 -11.99 -9.55 -14.95
C ALA A 37 -12.91 -9.68 -13.75
N ALA A 38 -12.43 -9.27 -12.59
CA ALA A 38 -13.18 -9.31 -11.35
C ALA A 38 -12.99 -8.00 -10.58
N SER A 39 -13.98 -7.63 -9.78
CA SER A 39 -13.81 -6.56 -8.79
C SER A 39 -12.90 -7.04 -7.66
N THR A 40 -12.22 -6.09 -7.01
CA THR A 40 -11.35 -6.39 -5.89
C THR A 40 -12.15 -6.99 -4.72
N SER A 41 -11.87 -8.26 -4.44
CA SER A 41 -12.39 -8.95 -3.26
C SER A 41 -11.40 -10.03 -2.84
N SER A 42 -11.36 -10.36 -1.56
CA SER A 42 -10.44 -11.36 -1.01
C SER A 42 -10.61 -12.77 -1.61
N SER A 43 -11.71 -13.02 -2.33
CA SER A 43 -12.03 -14.30 -2.98
C SER A 43 -11.94 -14.28 -4.51
N ALA A 44 -11.72 -13.11 -5.12
CA ALA A 44 -11.86 -12.91 -6.58
C ALA A 44 -10.97 -13.83 -7.43
N VAL A 45 -9.81 -14.23 -6.93
CA VAL A 45 -8.79 -15.00 -7.68
C VAL A 45 -8.39 -16.31 -6.99
N ARG A 46 -9.00 -16.65 -5.86
CA ARG A 46 -8.68 -17.87 -5.11
C ARG A 46 -9.01 -19.12 -5.95
N GLY A 47 -8.06 -20.05 -5.97
CA GLY A 47 -8.24 -21.34 -6.68
C GLY A 47 -8.00 -21.28 -8.18
N SER A 48 -7.54 -20.15 -8.72
CA SER A 48 -7.17 -20.01 -10.13
C SER A 48 -5.67 -19.81 -10.27
N SER A 49 -5.09 -20.28 -11.38
CA SER A 49 -3.70 -20.01 -11.75
C SER A 49 -3.66 -19.00 -12.88
N PHE A 50 -2.76 -18.04 -12.79
CA PHE A 50 -2.60 -16.97 -13.78
C PHE A 50 -1.15 -16.82 -14.19
N ASN A 51 -0.91 -16.60 -15.48
CA ASN A 51 0.40 -16.22 -16.01
C ASN A 51 0.64 -14.71 -15.90
N ILE A 52 -0.45 -13.92 -15.94
CA ILE A 52 -0.40 -12.46 -15.83
C ILE A 52 -1.50 -12.03 -14.89
N ILE A 53 -1.16 -11.17 -13.94
CA ILE A 53 -2.09 -10.49 -13.04
C ILE A 53 -1.92 -8.99 -13.25
N PHE A 54 -3.02 -8.30 -13.53
CA PHE A 54 -3.07 -6.85 -13.70
C PHE A 54 -4.00 -6.26 -12.65
N MET A 55 -3.46 -5.44 -11.77
CA MET A 55 -4.21 -4.73 -10.72
C MET A 55 -4.27 -3.25 -11.11
N ASP A 56 -5.48 -2.79 -11.44
CA ASP A 56 -5.75 -1.42 -11.86
C ASP A 56 -6.27 -0.61 -10.69
N GLU A 57 -5.90 0.65 -10.60
CA GLU A 57 -6.33 1.60 -9.55
C GLU A 57 -6.06 1.05 -8.14
N PHE A 58 -4.91 0.40 -7.94
CA PHE A 58 -4.61 -0.33 -6.70
C PHE A 58 -4.63 0.56 -5.46
N ASP A 59 -4.16 1.80 -5.57
CA ASP A 59 -4.13 2.77 -4.47
C ASP A 59 -5.51 3.36 -4.13
N HIS A 60 -6.50 3.14 -5.02
CA HIS A 60 -7.88 3.60 -4.86
C HIS A 60 -8.82 2.55 -4.27
N ILE A 61 -8.31 1.37 -3.91
CA ILE A 61 -9.09 0.33 -3.23
C ILE A 61 -9.53 0.84 -1.85
N ASP A 62 -10.84 0.81 -1.60
CA ASP A 62 -11.44 1.29 -0.36
C ASP A 62 -12.29 0.19 0.29
N PRO A 63 -12.17 -0.08 1.59
CA PRO A 63 -11.23 0.53 2.53
C PRO A 63 -9.78 0.05 2.34
N PRO A 64 -8.75 0.80 2.79
CA PRO A 64 -7.33 0.49 2.54
C PRO A 64 -6.87 -0.90 3.00
N ASN A 65 -7.46 -1.45 4.07
CA ASN A 65 -7.19 -2.82 4.53
C ASN A 65 -7.61 -3.88 3.49
N LEU A 66 -8.58 -3.58 2.63
CA LEU A 66 -9.00 -4.49 1.56
C LEU A 66 -7.88 -4.70 0.53
N ALA A 67 -7.07 -3.69 0.24
CA ALA A 67 -5.91 -3.81 -0.64
C ALA A 67 -4.88 -4.78 -0.04
N GLU A 68 -4.59 -4.69 1.26
CA GLU A 68 -3.67 -5.58 1.97
C GLU A 68 -4.20 -7.03 2.01
N GLU A 69 -5.48 -7.21 2.33
CA GLU A 69 -6.14 -8.52 2.34
C GLU A 69 -6.16 -9.16 0.94
N PHE A 70 -6.50 -8.37 -0.07
CA PHE A 70 -6.52 -8.81 -1.45
C PHE A 70 -5.12 -9.24 -1.90
N PHE A 71 -4.11 -8.40 -1.70
CA PHE A 71 -2.74 -8.71 -2.07
C PHE A 71 -2.23 -9.98 -1.37
N THR A 72 -2.48 -10.11 -0.06
CA THR A 72 -2.12 -11.30 0.70
C THR A 72 -2.80 -12.57 0.16
N SER A 73 -4.06 -12.45 -0.29
CA SER A 73 -4.80 -13.59 -0.86
C SER A 73 -4.33 -13.97 -2.26
N VAL A 74 -3.81 -13.02 -3.03
CA VAL A 74 -3.33 -13.22 -4.42
C VAL A 74 -1.86 -13.66 -4.45
N TYR A 75 -1.06 -13.23 -3.48
CA TYR A 75 0.38 -13.48 -3.46
C TYR A 75 0.79 -14.96 -3.56
N PRO A 76 0.10 -15.93 -2.93
CA PRO A 76 0.40 -17.35 -3.14
C PRO A 76 0.24 -17.79 -4.59
N THR A 77 -0.74 -17.24 -5.31
CA THR A 77 -0.95 -17.50 -6.74
C THR A 77 0.19 -16.93 -7.59
N ILE A 78 0.70 -15.75 -7.18
CA ILE A 78 1.86 -15.12 -7.83
C ILE A 78 3.12 -15.95 -7.59
N SER A 79 3.38 -16.32 -6.35
CA SER A 79 4.62 -16.98 -5.93
C SER A 79 4.72 -18.45 -6.37
N SER A 80 3.59 -19.09 -6.70
CA SER A 80 3.56 -20.50 -7.16
C SER A 80 3.95 -20.68 -8.63
N GLY A 81 3.98 -19.61 -9.42
CA GLY A 81 4.30 -19.64 -10.85
C GLY A 81 5.70 -19.09 -11.14
N GLU A 82 6.58 -19.90 -11.75
CA GLU A 82 7.93 -19.46 -12.14
C GLU A 82 7.92 -18.30 -13.15
N THR A 83 6.85 -18.14 -13.92
CA THR A 83 6.74 -17.18 -15.02
C THR A 83 5.62 -16.15 -14.82
N THR A 84 4.97 -16.12 -13.67
CA THR A 84 3.87 -15.19 -13.40
C THR A 84 4.38 -13.75 -13.38
N LYS A 85 3.72 -12.90 -14.17
CA LYS A 85 3.99 -11.46 -14.22
C LYS A 85 2.89 -10.70 -13.51
N VAL A 86 3.26 -9.72 -12.72
CA VAL A 86 2.33 -8.87 -11.97
C VAL A 86 2.54 -7.43 -12.37
N PHE A 87 1.46 -6.79 -12.77
CA PHE A 87 1.40 -5.35 -13.06
C PHE A 87 0.48 -4.71 -12.04
N ILE A 88 0.99 -3.72 -11.32
CA ILE A 88 0.22 -2.93 -10.37
C ILE A 88 0.27 -1.49 -10.87
N VAL A 89 -0.89 -0.94 -11.19
CA VAL A 89 -1.01 0.40 -11.78
C VAL A 89 -1.95 1.23 -10.92
N SER A 90 -1.55 2.45 -10.63
CA SER A 90 -2.40 3.42 -9.94
C SER A 90 -1.86 4.83 -10.08
N THR A 91 -2.71 5.84 -9.89
CA THR A 91 -2.28 7.16 -9.43
C THR A 91 -2.13 7.12 -7.91
N PRO A 92 -1.18 7.87 -7.33
CA PRO A 92 -0.95 7.90 -5.89
C PRO A 92 -2.15 8.47 -5.12
N LYS A 93 -2.55 7.88 -3.99
CA LYS A 93 -3.64 8.39 -3.14
C LYS A 93 -3.23 8.67 -1.70
N GLY A 94 -2.04 8.31 -1.30
CA GLY A 94 -1.57 8.54 0.06
C GLY A 94 -0.34 7.72 0.42
N LEU A 95 0.00 7.70 1.72
CA LEU A 95 1.15 6.95 2.24
C LEU A 95 0.70 5.57 2.74
N ASN A 96 0.15 4.77 1.87
CA ASN A 96 -0.45 3.47 2.14
C ASN A 96 0.42 2.31 1.62
N MET A 97 -0.19 1.14 1.36
CA MET A 97 0.51 -0.04 0.86
C MET A 97 1.18 0.20 -0.49
N PHE A 98 0.52 0.90 -1.42
CA PHE A 98 1.11 1.17 -2.74
C PHE A 98 2.34 2.07 -2.62
N TYR A 99 2.29 3.11 -1.78
CA TYR A 99 3.46 3.94 -1.46
C TYR A 99 4.62 3.09 -0.91
N LYS A 100 4.35 2.20 0.06
CA LYS A 100 5.38 1.30 0.60
C LYS A 100 5.99 0.43 -0.48
N MET A 101 5.16 -0.17 -1.35
CA MET A 101 5.63 -1.01 -2.46
C MET A 101 6.49 -0.20 -3.44
N TRP A 102 6.09 1.06 -3.71
CA TRP A 102 6.84 1.97 -4.56
C TRP A 102 8.23 2.27 -3.99
N VAL A 103 8.30 2.71 -2.73
CA VAL A 103 9.58 2.99 -2.05
C VAL A 103 10.46 1.74 -1.97
N ASP A 104 9.89 0.57 -1.66
CA ASP A 104 10.64 -0.69 -1.62
C ASP A 104 11.21 -1.07 -3.00
N ALA A 105 10.51 -0.72 -4.08
CA ALA A 105 10.99 -0.93 -5.45
C ALA A 105 12.10 0.05 -5.83
N GLU A 106 11.96 1.34 -5.54
CA GLU A 106 12.99 2.37 -5.78
C GLU A 106 14.29 2.07 -5.04
N GLU A 107 14.18 1.64 -3.79
CA GLU A 107 15.33 1.27 -2.95
C GLU A 107 15.84 -0.17 -3.21
N LYS A 108 15.31 -0.85 -4.22
CA LYS A 108 15.69 -2.23 -4.61
C LYS A 108 15.53 -3.26 -3.48
N ARG A 109 14.58 -3.02 -2.55
CA ARG A 109 14.23 -3.98 -1.48
C ARG A 109 13.21 -5.01 -1.93
N SER A 110 12.58 -4.80 -3.08
CA SER A 110 11.66 -5.74 -3.72
C SER A 110 12.12 -6.07 -5.14
N SER A 111 11.52 -7.11 -5.73
CA SER A 111 11.76 -7.49 -7.13
C SER A 111 10.93 -6.67 -8.13
N TYR A 112 10.06 -5.77 -7.67
CA TYR A 112 9.29 -4.90 -8.52
C TYR A 112 10.17 -3.87 -9.20
N VAL A 113 9.80 -3.51 -10.44
CA VAL A 113 10.45 -2.44 -11.22
C VAL A 113 9.51 -1.25 -11.21
N PRO A 114 9.89 -0.10 -10.59
CA PRO A 114 9.07 1.08 -10.59
C PRO A 114 9.10 1.75 -11.97
N ILE A 115 7.93 2.11 -12.48
CA ILE A 115 7.78 2.85 -13.73
C ILE A 115 6.84 4.03 -13.44
N GLU A 116 7.38 5.24 -13.53
CA GLU A 116 6.62 6.48 -13.40
C GLU A 116 6.38 7.09 -14.79
N VAL A 117 5.17 7.56 -15.01
CA VAL A 117 4.79 8.28 -16.23
C VAL A 117 4.25 9.66 -15.83
N HIS A 118 5.15 10.62 -15.75
CA HIS A 118 4.83 12.01 -15.46
C HIS A 118 4.11 12.65 -16.67
N TRP A 119 3.19 13.60 -16.42
CA TRP A 119 2.39 14.22 -17.48
C TRP A 119 3.21 14.81 -18.63
N SER A 120 4.39 15.35 -18.35
CA SER A 120 5.28 15.95 -19.36
C SER A 120 5.84 14.94 -20.37
N GLN A 121 5.78 13.66 -20.07
CA GLN A 121 6.21 12.56 -20.95
C GLN A 121 5.11 12.15 -21.92
N VAL A 122 3.87 12.65 -21.71
CA VAL A 122 2.72 12.28 -22.54
C VAL A 122 2.62 13.23 -23.73
N PRO A 123 2.65 12.74 -24.98
CA PRO A 123 2.53 13.59 -26.16
C PRO A 123 1.26 14.44 -26.15
N GLY A 124 1.41 15.73 -26.50
CA GLY A 124 0.31 16.68 -26.54
C GLY A 124 -0.03 17.35 -25.22
N ARG A 125 0.66 17.02 -24.12
CA ARG A 125 0.53 17.71 -22.85
C ARG A 125 1.66 18.72 -22.72
N ASP A 126 1.32 20.01 -22.79
CA ASP A 126 2.23 21.14 -22.66
C ASP A 126 1.93 21.99 -21.41
N GLN A 127 2.66 23.07 -21.20
CA GLN A 127 2.47 23.96 -20.07
C GLN A 127 1.07 24.61 -20.08
N LYS A 128 0.52 24.92 -21.26
CA LYS A 128 -0.83 25.46 -21.39
C LYS A 128 -1.88 24.44 -20.93
N TRP A 129 -1.73 23.20 -21.33
CA TRP A 129 -2.58 22.09 -20.86
C TRP A 129 -2.50 21.93 -19.34
N ARG A 130 -1.30 22.04 -18.75
CA ARG A 130 -1.10 21.99 -17.29
C ARG A 130 -1.88 23.09 -16.58
N GLU A 131 -1.71 24.33 -17.00
CA GLU A 131 -2.37 25.49 -16.39
C GLU A 131 -3.90 25.43 -16.53
N GLU A 132 -4.40 24.95 -17.66
CA GLU A 132 -5.82 24.76 -17.88
C GLU A 132 -6.38 23.64 -17.01
N THR A 133 -5.68 22.54 -16.87
CA THR A 133 -6.08 21.41 -16.03
C THR A 133 -6.12 21.81 -14.56
N ILE A 134 -5.11 22.54 -14.06
CA ILE A 134 -5.08 23.05 -12.67
C ILE A 134 -6.25 24.00 -12.42
N ARG A 135 -6.57 24.89 -13.37
CA ARG A 135 -7.73 25.81 -13.23
C ARG A 135 -9.06 25.08 -13.13
N ASN A 136 -9.17 23.95 -13.82
CA ASN A 136 -10.41 23.16 -13.86
C ASN A 136 -10.50 22.15 -12.69
N THR A 137 -9.41 21.90 -11.99
CA THR A 137 -9.33 20.96 -10.85
C THR A 137 -8.75 21.65 -9.62
N SER A 138 -7.53 21.32 -9.25
CA SER A 138 -6.72 21.98 -8.24
C SER A 138 -5.25 21.58 -8.40
N GLU A 139 -4.32 22.37 -7.83
CA GLU A 139 -2.90 21.99 -7.81
C GLU A 139 -2.69 20.65 -7.12
N GLN A 140 -3.39 20.39 -6.02
CA GLN A 140 -3.28 19.14 -5.28
C GLN A 140 -3.74 17.93 -6.12
N GLN A 141 -4.88 18.06 -6.79
CA GLN A 141 -5.38 16.99 -7.66
C GLN A 141 -4.46 16.80 -8.87
N PHE A 142 -3.93 17.89 -9.42
CA PHE A 142 -2.98 17.81 -10.52
C PHE A 142 -1.70 17.10 -10.13
N ALA A 143 -1.13 17.43 -8.97
CA ALA A 143 0.06 16.80 -8.44
C ALA A 143 -0.13 15.29 -8.22
N GLN A 144 -1.28 14.89 -7.70
CA GLN A 144 -1.62 13.48 -7.48
C GLN A 144 -1.81 12.72 -8.80
N GLU A 145 -2.67 13.22 -9.71
CA GLU A 145 -3.11 12.48 -10.88
C GLU A 145 -2.11 12.54 -12.05
N TYR A 146 -1.29 13.59 -12.10
CA TYR A 146 -0.46 13.87 -13.27
C TYR A 146 1.02 14.05 -12.98
N GLU A 147 1.39 14.52 -11.78
CA GLU A 147 2.78 14.61 -11.33
C GLU A 147 3.21 13.39 -10.51
N CYS A 148 2.33 12.39 -10.39
CA CYS A 148 2.58 11.12 -9.68
C CYS A 148 2.98 11.33 -8.21
N GLU A 149 2.49 12.41 -7.59
CA GLU A 149 2.86 12.72 -6.23
C GLU A 149 2.02 11.97 -5.20
N PHE A 150 2.69 11.21 -4.32
CA PHE A 150 2.05 10.64 -3.12
C PHE A 150 1.75 11.75 -2.11
N ILE A 151 0.59 12.35 -2.26
CA ILE A 151 0.13 13.42 -1.37
C ILE A 151 -0.57 12.75 -0.20
N GLY A 152 -0.08 12.97 1.03
CA GLY A 152 -0.83 12.66 2.24
C GLY A 152 -2.13 13.46 2.25
N SER A 153 -3.12 13.05 3.06
CA SER A 153 -4.41 13.74 3.12
C SER A 153 -4.22 15.26 3.28
N ALA A 154 -5.04 16.06 2.59
CA ALA A 154 -4.93 17.53 2.60
C ALA A 154 -4.98 18.16 4.00
N ASN A 155 -5.46 17.42 5.00
CA ASN A 155 -5.63 17.85 6.39
C ASN A 155 -4.61 17.22 7.35
N THR A 156 -3.42 16.81 6.88
CA THR A 156 -2.39 16.33 7.78
C THR A 156 -1.74 17.48 8.55
N LEU A 157 -1.48 17.27 9.83
CA LEU A 157 -0.76 18.23 10.69
C LEU A 157 0.64 18.58 10.13
N ILE A 158 1.26 17.63 9.43
CA ILE A 158 2.57 17.80 8.81
C ILE A 158 2.38 17.80 7.28
N ALA A 159 2.90 18.84 6.62
CA ALA A 159 2.84 18.92 5.16
C ALA A 159 3.44 17.67 4.49
N PRO A 160 2.81 17.12 3.45
CA PRO A 160 3.27 15.90 2.75
C PRO A 160 4.71 15.96 2.27
N THR A 161 5.16 17.12 1.81
CA THR A 161 6.55 17.37 1.40
C THR A 161 7.56 17.17 2.54
N LYS A 162 7.18 17.51 3.78
CA LYS A 162 7.99 17.26 4.96
C LYS A 162 7.98 15.78 5.36
N LEU A 163 6.83 15.13 5.26
CA LEU A 163 6.72 13.67 5.51
C LEU A 163 7.60 12.86 4.55
N ARG A 164 7.67 13.27 3.27
CA ARG A 164 8.56 12.63 2.29
C ARG A 164 10.04 12.83 2.58
N ALA A 165 10.41 14.00 3.10
CA ALA A 165 11.80 14.28 3.48
C ALA A 165 12.23 13.55 4.76
N MET A 166 11.31 12.91 5.48
CA MET A 166 11.63 12.11 6.65
C MET A 166 12.26 10.79 6.22
N ALA A 167 13.48 10.55 6.67
CA ALA A 167 14.18 9.30 6.41
C ALA A 167 13.43 8.13 7.05
N TYR A 168 13.14 7.09 6.25
CA TYR A 168 12.60 5.83 6.76
C TYR A 168 13.74 5.01 7.37
N LYS A 169 13.54 4.53 8.60
CA LYS A 169 14.46 3.61 9.27
C LYS A 169 13.83 2.23 9.34
N HIS A 170 14.54 1.22 8.83
CA HIS A 170 14.07 -0.16 8.95
C HIS A 170 14.18 -0.64 10.40
N PRO A 171 13.16 -1.36 10.92
CA PRO A 171 13.27 -2.00 12.21
C PRO A 171 14.32 -3.11 12.17
N ILE A 172 15.06 -3.28 13.26
CA ILE A 172 15.98 -4.39 13.47
C ILE A 172 15.25 -5.70 13.77
N SER A 173 14.00 -5.61 14.23
CA SER A 173 13.12 -6.75 14.48
C SER A 173 11.67 -6.38 14.26
N GLN A 174 10.90 -7.30 13.63
CA GLN A 174 9.45 -7.19 13.45
C GLN A 174 8.77 -8.47 13.90
N LYS A 175 7.84 -8.37 14.85
CA LYS A 175 7.08 -9.52 15.32
C LYS A 175 5.74 -9.10 15.91
N ASN A 176 4.66 -9.73 15.45
CA ASN A 176 3.31 -9.56 16.02
C ASN A 176 2.88 -8.08 16.19
N GLY A 177 3.10 -7.26 15.17
CA GLY A 177 2.75 -5.84 15.21
C GLY A 177 3.75 -4.94 15.93
N LEU A 178 4.78 -5.50 16.59
CA LEU A 178 5.86 -4.77 17.25
C LEU A 178 7.07 -4.63 16.32
N ASP A 179 7.45 -3.40 16.02
CA ASP A 179 8.66 -3.02 15.29
C ASP A 179 9.67 -2.44 16.28
N ILE A 180 10.87 -2.99 16.32
CA ILE A 180 11.99 -2.51 17.16
C ILE A 180 13.01 -1.86 16.24
N TYR A 181 13.39 -0.62 16.53
CA TYR A 181 14.38 0.16 15.78
C TYR A 181 15.71 0.27 16.48
N GLU A 182 15.71 0.21 17.82
CA GLU A 182 16.92 0.22 18.65
C GLU A 182 16.74 -0.69 19.84
N GLU A 183 17.81 -1.39 20.22
CA GLU A 183 17.84 -2.20 21.44
C GLU A 183 17.81 -1.30 22.69
N VAL A 184 17.33 -1.85 23.78
CA VAL A 184 17.25 -1.12 25.04
C VAL A 184 18.65 -0.83 25.61
N ASP A 185 18.90 0.41 26.00
CA ASP A 185 20.05 0.77 26.85
C ASP A 185 19.56 0.96 28.30
N LYS A 186 20.18 0.20 29.25
CA LYS A 186 19.80 0.24 30.66
C LYS A 186 20.00 1.60 31.34
N LYS A 187 20.78 2.50 30.73
CA LYS A 187 21.05 3.85 31.23
C LYS A 187 20.07 4.90 30.69
N HIS A 188 19.22 4.49 29.75
CA HIS A 188 18.29 5.40 29.10
C HIS A 188 16.91 5.42 29.75
N SER A 189 16.21 6.53 29.61
CA SER A 189 14.85 6.73 30.08
C SER A 189 13.90 6.72 28.89
N TYR A 190 12.80 6.00 29.04
CA TYR A 190 11.83 5.80 27.94
C TYR A 190 10.43 6.22 28.35
N VAL A 191 9.65 6.69 27.34
CA VAL A 191 8.23 6.99 27.46
C VAL A 191 7.48 6.16 26.43
N CYS A 192 6.35 5.58 26.84
CA CYS A 192 5.40 4.89 25.98
C CYS A 192 4.17 5.77 25.78
N ILE A 193 3.89 6.18 24.55
CA ILE A 193 2.70 6.93 24.19
C ILE A 193 1.73 5.99 23.51
N VAL A 194 0.52 5.87 24.06
CA VAL A 194 -0.49 4.87 23.69
C VAL A 194 -1.73 5.54 23.13
N ASP A 195 -2.17 5.08 21.98
CA ASP A 195 -3.46 5.35 21.37
C ASP A 195 -4.28 4.05 21.32
N THR A 196 -5.53 4.09 21.81
CA THR A 196 -6.34 2.89 21.99
C THR A 196 -7.51 2.83 21.01
N ALA A 197 -7.73 1.67 20.40
CA ALA A 197 -8.86 1.40 19.54
C ALA A 197 -9.71 0.23 20.05
N ARG A 198 -10.89 0.02 19.43
CA ARG A 198 -11.86 -1.00 19.87
C ARG A 198 -11.55 -2.42 19.41
N GLY A 199 -10.48 -2.65 18.65
CA GLY A 199 -10.06 -3.97 18.16
C GLY A 199 -11.06 -4.62 17.19
N ARG A 200 -11.73 -3.82 16.35
CA ARG A 200 -12.74 -4.27 15.37
C ARG A 200 -12.28 -4.22 13.93
N GLY A 201 -10.97 -4.05 13.69
CA GLY A 201 -10.40 -3.94 12.35
C GLY A 201 -10.66 -2.59 11.64
N GLN A 202 -11.29 -1.62 12.31
CA GLN A 202 -11.61 -0.31 11.73
C GLN A 202 -10.54 0.74 12.05
N ASP A 203 -9.92 0.60 13.21
CA ASP A 203 -8.88 1.50 13.70
C ASP A 203 -7.83 0.69 14.46
N TYR A 204 -6.64 1.26 14.66
CA TYR A 204 -5.52 0.57 15.26
C TYR A 204 -5.31 0.97 16.71
N SER A 205 -5.17 -0.04 17.58
CA SER A 205 -4.49 0.17 18.86
C SER A 205 -3.00 0.26 18.58
N ALA A 206 -2.37 1.35 19.01
CA ALA A 206 -0.97 1.63 18.72
C ALA A 206 -0.24 2.19 19.94
N PHE A 207 1.07 2.01 19.98
CA PHE A 207 1.93 2.77 20.87
C PHE A 207 3.32 2.99 20.27
N SER A 208 3.99 4.03 20.76
CA SER A 208 5.38 4.34 20.44
C SER A 208 6.22 4.37 21.71
N ILE A 209 7.37 3.71 21.69
CA ILE A 209 8.40 3.86 22.73
C ILE A 209 9.41 4.89 22.24
N ILE A 210 9.61 5.91 23.05
CA ILE A 210 10.48 7.04 22.74
C ILE A 210 11.59 7.11 23.79
N ASP A 211 12.83 7.14 23.34
CA ASP A 211 13.97 7.47 24.19
C ASP A 211 13.99 8.99 24.41
N VAL A 212 13.86 9.37 25.68
CA VAL A 212 13.83 10.78 26.13
C VAL A 212 15.07 11.19 26.88
N THR A 213 16.11 10.36 26.87
CA THR A 213 17.36 10.62 27.59
C THR A 213 18.08 11.86 27.11
N LYS A 214 18.09 12.10 25.79
CA LYS A 214 18.75 13.23 25.14
C LYS A 214 17.88 13.77 24.01
N PHE A 215 17.96 15.06 23.76
CA PHE A 215 17.34 15.67 22.58
C PHE A 215 18.31 15.58 21.37
N PRO A 216 17.81 15.28 20.15
CA PRO A 216 16.40 14.99 19.80
C PRO A 216 15.93 13.64 20.35
N TYR A 217 14.65 13.56 20.71
CA TYR A 217 14.03 12.31 21.14
C TYR A 217 13.93 11.33 19.98
N ILE A 218 14.10 10.04 20.26
CA ILE A 218 14.19 8.99 19.22
C ILE A 218 13.11 7.94 19.48
N GLN A 219 12.31 7.64 18.46
CA GLN A 219 11.42 6.47 18.49
C GLN A 219 12.24 5.20 18.35
N VAL A 220 12.26 4.37 19.41
CA VAL A 220 13.05 3.13 19.46
C VAL A 220 12.22 1.88 19.21
N ALA A 221 10.90 1.95 19.43
CA ALA A 221 9.96 0.89 19.06
C ALA A 221 8.58 1.48 18.77
N LYS A 222 7.78 0.74 17.98
CA LYS A 222 6.35 1.00 17.81
C LYS A 222 5.58 -0.32 17.75
N TYR A 223 4.32 -0.25 18.14
CA TYR A 223 3.35 -1.33 18.01
C TYR A 223 2.12 -0.83 17.29
N ARG A 224 1.49 -1.69 16.47
CA ARG A 224 0.26 -1.39 15.76
C ARG A 224 -0.50 -2.68 15.45
N ASP A 225 -1.77 -2.75 15.88
CA ASP A 225 -2.67 -3.86 15.57
C ASP A 225 -4.14 -3.37 15.59
N SER A 226 -4.89 -3.66 14.54
CA SER A 226 -6.30 -3.28 14.42
C SER A 226 -7.26 -4.31 15.03
N ASN A 227 -6.78 -5.52 15.33
CA ASN A 227 -7.59 -6.65 15.80
C ASN A 227 -7.34 -7.02 17.27
N ILE A 228 -6.36 -6.40 17.90
CA ILE A 228 -6.05 -6.70 19.30
C ILE A 228 -7.21 -6.32 20.21
N SER A 229 -7.65 -7.27 21.05
CA SER A 229 -8.67 -6.99 22.04
C SER A 229 -8.19 -5.95 23.06
N PRO A 230 -9.05 -4.95 23.42
CA PRO A 230 -8.75 -4.00 24.50
C PRO A 230 -8.40 -4.66 25.84
N MET A 231 -8.86 -5.88 26.08
CA MET A 231 -8.54 -6.65 27.29
C MET A 231 -7.11 -7.20 27.29
N ILE A 232 -6.52 -7.44 26.10
CA ILE A 232 -5.18 -8.01 25.95
C ILE A 232 -4.13 -6.91 25.74
N PHE A 233 -4.51 -5.80 25.11
CA PHE A 233 -3.61 -4.73 24.76
C PHE A 233 -2.79 -4.18 25.94
N PRO A 234 -3.35 -3.97 27.17
CA PRO A 234 -2.56 -3.56 28.34
C PRO A 234 -1.41 -4.52 28.69
N ASN A 235 -1.59 -5.82 28.49
CA ASN A 235 -0.53 -6.79 28.75
C ASN A 235 0.63 -6.65 27.75
N VAL A 236 0.32 -6.32 26.48
CA VAL A 236 1.36 -6.04 25.48
C VAL A 236 2.15 -4.80 25.85
N ILE A 237 1.44 -3.72 26.25
CA ILE A 237 2.07 -2.48 26.73
C ILE A 237 2.98 -2.76 27.93
N GLU A 238 2.48 -3.45 28.94
CA GLU A 238 3.24 -3.79 30.14
C GLU A 238 4.53 -4.55 29.83
N ASN A 239 4.45 -5.57 28.97
CA ASN A 239 5.60 -6.39 28.60
C ASN A 239 6.68 -5.57 27.88
N VAL A 240 6.26 -4.72 26.93
CA VAL A 240 7.20 -3.89 26.17
C VAL A 240 7.77 -2.78 27.06
N CYS A 241 6.96 -2.13 27.88
CA CYS A 241 7.44 -1.10 28.80
C CYS A 241 8.43 -1.65 29.83
N LYS A 242 8.20 -2.85 30.37
CA LYS A 242 9.16 -3.54 31.24
C LYS A 242 10.50 -3.80 30.55
N HIS A 243 10.47 -4.20 29.29
CA HIS A 243 11.67 -4.39 28.49
C HIS A 243 12.45 -3.07 28.32
N TYR A 244 11.76 -1.95 28.12
CA TYR A 244 12.35 -0.62 27.99
C TYR A 244 12.43 0.11 29.37
N ASN A 245 13.13 -0.49 30.34
CA ASN A 245 13.46 0.07 31.64
C ASN A 245 12.24 0.59 32.44
N ASN A 246 11.08 -0.07 32.33
CA ASN A 246 9.81 0.39 32.90
C ASN A 246 9.42 1.78 32.34
N ALA A 247 9.36 1.90 31.03
CA ALA A 247 8.97 3.13 30.34
C ALA A 247 7.72 3.76 30.95
N TYR A 248 7.72 5.08 31.13
CA TYR A 248 6.57 5.81 31.64
C TYR A 248 5.45 5.81 30.59
N VAL A 249 4.23 5.43 30.99
CA VAL A 249 3.11 5.24 30.05
C VAL A 249 2.19 6.44 30.07
N LEU A 250 1.94 7.00 28.88
CA LEU A 250 0.91 8.02 28.61
C LEU A 250 -0.15 7.42 27.69
N VAL A 251 -1.40 7.44 28.13
CA VAL A 251 -2.54 6.91 27.35
C VAL A 251 -3.42 8.07 26.91
N GLU A 252 -3.72 8.14 25.62
CA GLU A 252 -4.75 9.05 25.09
C GLU A 252 -6.13 8.53 25.48
N ILE A 253 -6.99 9.41 26.01
CA ILE A 253 -8.33 9.09 26.56
C ILE A 253 -9.40 9.66 25.62
#